data_3662527df44ce7d02b1a7ee1cdab6588
#
_entry.id   3662527df44ce7d02b1a7ee1cdab6588
#
_cell.length_a   1.000
_cell.length_b   1.000
_cell.length_c   1.000
_cell.angle_alpha   90.00
_cell.angle_beta   90.00
_cell.angle_gamma   90.00
#
_symmetry.space_group_name_H-M   'P 1'
#
loop_
_entity.id
_entity.type
_entity.pdbx_description
1 polymer ?
#
loop_
_entity_poly.entity_id
_entity_poly.type
_entity_poly.pdbx_seq_one_letter_code
_entity_poly.pdbx_strand_id
1 'polypeptide(L)' 'MELKEELIRLRESTGMNKKQFSEYFGIPYRTFQDWELGNRRVPEYLLRLMEYKVRMEKLN' A
#
# COMPACT_ATOMS: atom_id res chain seq x y z
N MET A 1 8.94 -10.35 8.39
CA MET A 1 7.73 -9.54 8.57
C MET A 1 6.77 -9.81 7.42
N GLU A 2 5.49 -9.90 7.69
CA GLU A 2 4.53 -10.18 6.64
C GLU A 2 4.35 -8.99 5.72
N LEU A 3 4.07 -9.28 4.43
CA LEU A 3 3.94 -8.23 3.43
C LEU A 3 2.76 -7.29 3.73
N LYS A 4 1.67 -7.82 4.30
CA LYS A 4 0.53 -6.95 4.63
C LYS A 4 0.89 -5.94 5.70
N GLU A 5 1.74 -6.32 6.65
CA GLU A 5 2.16 -5.39 7.69
C GLU A 5 3.05 -4.30 7.12
N GLU A 6 3.91 -4.66 6.16
CA GLU A 6 4.74 -3.66 5.49
C GLU A 6 3.88 -2.70 4.68
N LEU A 7 2.84 -3.21 4.03
CA LEU A 7 1.92 -2.38 3.25
C LEU A 7 1.19 -1.38 4.16
N ILE A 8 0.70 -1.86 5.30
CA ILE A 8 0.00 -1.00 6.25
C ILE A 8 0.93 0.10 6.76
N ARG A 9 2.16 -0.25 7.11
CA ARG A 9 3.13 0.73 7.57
C ARG A 9 3.45 1.75 6.50
N LEU A 10 3.58 1.30 5.25
CA LEU A 10 3.86 2.21 4.15
C LEU A 10 2.73 3.22 4.02
N ARG A 11 1.48 2.75 4.02
CA ARG A 11 0.34 3.65 3.94
C ARG A 11 0.30 4.63 5.11
N GLU A 12 0.48 4.13 6.32
CA GLU A 12 0.44 4.97 7.50
C GLU A 12 1.52 6.05 7.47
N SER A 13 2.67 5.73 6.89
CA SER A 13 3.76 6.71 6.79
C SER A 13 3.41 7.89 5.90
N THR A 14 2.45 7.73 4.98
CA THR A 14 2.03 8.82 4.09
C THR A 14 0.94 9.69 4.69
N GLY A 15 0.29 9.22 5.75
CA GLY A 15 -0.85 9.93 6.32
C GLY A 15 -2.14 9.74 5.55
N MET A 16 -2.12 8.92 4.49
CA MET A 16 -3.32 8.66 3.70
C MET A 16 -4.17 7.56 4.32
N ASN A 17 -5.49 7.66 4.15
CA ASN A 17 -6.35 6.55 4.51
C ASN A 17 -6.35 5.53 3.37
N LYS A 18 -7.06 4.40 3.58
CA LYS A 18 -7.04 3.31 2.59
C LYS A 18 -7.55 3.77 1.22
N LYS A 19 -8.62 4.54 1.22
CA LYS A 19 -9.21 4.99 -0.03
C LYS A 19 -8.27 5.93 -0.79
N GLN A 20 -7.69 6.88 -0.07
CA GLN A 20 -6.76 7.82 -0.68
C GLN A 20 -5.54 7.11 -1.25
N PHE A 21 -4.98 6.17 -0.49
CA PHE A 21 -3.79 5.45 -0.92
C PHE A 21 -4.08 4.58 -2.15
N SER A 22 -5.22 3.87 -2.13
CA SER A 22 -5.57 3.04 -3.27
C SER A 22 -5.79 3.87 -4.52
N GLU A 23 -6.45 5.02 -4.39
CA GLU A 23 -6.68 5.90 -5.54
C GLU A 23 -5.38 6.48 -6.06
N TYR A 24 -4.47 6.82 -5.16
CA TYR A 24 -3.19 7.38 -5.58
C TYR A 24 -2.41 6.41 -6.47
N PHE A 25 -2.48 5.12 -6.15
CA PHE A 25 -1.77 4.10 -6.93
C PHE A 25 -2.62 3.46 -8.02
N GLY A 26 -3.89 3.88 -8.16
CA GLY A 26 -4.75 3.32 -9.19
C GLY A 26 -5.19 1.89 -8.90
N ILE A 27 -5.23 1.50 -7.64
CA ILE A 27 -5.62 0.16 -7.23
C ILE A 27 -7.09 0.17 -6.82
N PRO A 28 -7.91 -0.80 -7.29
CA PRO A 28 -9.29 -0.87 -6.82
C PRO A 28 -9.33 -0.94 -5.29
N TYR A 29 -10.18 -0.15 -4.68
CA TYR A 29 -10.24 -0.07 -3.22
C TYR A 29 -10.46 -1.44 -2.59
N ARG A 30 -11.34 -2.25 -3.17
CA ARG A 30 -11.64 -3.56 -2.62
C ARG A 30 -10.41 -4.47 -2.62
N THR A 31 -9.63 -4.42 -3.69
CA THR A 31 -8.40 -5.20 -3.78
C THR A 31 -7.42 -4.75 -2.71
N PHE A 32 -7.25 -3.45 -2.55
CA PHE A 32 -6.34 -2.92 -1.55
C PHE A 32 -6.80 -3.33 -0.14
N GLN A 33 -8.10 -3.22 0.13
CA GLN A 33 -8.65 -3.59 1.42
C GLN A 33 -8.39 -5.07 1.71
N ASP A 34 -8.56 -5.93 0.70
CA ASP A 34 -8.28 -7.36 0.87
C ASP A 34 -6.83 -7.62 1.23
N TRP A 35 -5.91 -6.85 0.67
CA TRP A 35 -4.50 -6.97 1.01
C TRP A 35 -4.25 -6.62 2.48
N GLU A 36 -4.84 -5.53 2.96
CA GLU A 36 -4.62 -5.12 4.35
C GLU A 36 -5.33 -6.03 5.35
N LEU A 37 -6.44 -6.64 4.94
CA LEU A 37 -7.15 -7.59 5.79
C LEU A 37 -6.53 -8.98 5.78
N GLY A 38 -5.63 -9.24 4.82
CA GLY A 38 -5.02 -10.55 4.71
C GLY A 38 -5.83 -11.55 3.90
N ASN A 39 -6.93 -11.11 3.27
CA ASN A 39 -7.76 -11.98 2.43
C ASN A 39 -7.10 -12.31 1.11
N ARG A 40 -6.21 -11.43 0.64
CA ARG A 40 -5.39 -11.63 -0.56
C ARG A 40 -3.98 -11.21 -0.25
N ARG A 41 -3.03 -11.88 -0.91
CA ARG A 41 -1.62 -11.55 -0.70
C ARG A 41 -1.19 -10.46 -1.68
N VAL A 42 -0.65 -9.37 -1.15
CA VAL A 42 -0.11 -8.32 -2.01
C VAL A 42 1.16 -8.85 -2.70
N PRO A 43 1.30 -8.66 -4.03
CA PRO A 43 2.52 -9.09 -4.71
C PRO A 43 3.72 -8.31 -4.18
N GLU A 44 4.78 -9.02 -3.86
CA GLU A 44 5.94 -8.37 -3.27
C GLU A 44 6.55 -7.33 -4.20
N TYR A 45 6.65 -7.65 -5.50
CA TYR A 45 7.23 -6.68 -6.44
C TYR A 45 6.44 -5.38 -6.46
N LEU A 46 5.11 -5.48 -6.35
CA LEU A 46 4.27 -4.30 -6.37
C LEU A 46 4.46 -3.47 -5.10
N LEU A 47 4.58 -4.15 -3.96
CA LEU A 47 4.85 -3.45 -2.71
C LEU A 47 6.18 -2.70 -2.79
N ARG A 48 7.20 -3.31 -3.36
CA ARG A 48 8.49 -2.64 -3.50
C ARG A 48 8.41 -1.43 -4.43
N LEU A 49 7.64 -1.54 -5.51
CA LEU A 49 7.43 -0.40 -6.40
C LEU A 49 6.69 0.72 -5.69
N MET A 50 5.70 0.40 -4.87
CA MET A 50 4.97 1.41 -4.11
C MET A 50 5.88 2.09 -3.09
N GLU A 51 6.74 1.32 -2.42
CA GLU A 51 7.70 1.91 -1.50
C GLU A 51 8.62 2.88 -2.21
N TYR A 52 9.08 2.49 -3.39
CA TYR A 52 9.96 3.35 -4.18
C TYR A 52 9.25 4.65 -4.56
N LYS A 53 8.01 4.54 -5.02
CA LYS A 53 7.25 5.73 -5.43
C LYS A 53 6.98 6.66 -4.26
N VAL A 54 6.62 6.11 -3.11
CA VAL A 54 6.41 6.92 -1.90
C VAL A 54 7.68 7.69 -1.55
N ARG A 55 8.81 7.01 -1.63
CA ARG A 55 10.10 7.64 -1.31
C ARG A 55 10.45 8.73 -2.32
N MET A 56 10.28 8.43 -3.61
CA MET A 56 10.65 9.37 -4.67
C MET A 56 9.78 10.60 -4.69
N GLU A 57 8.50 10.46 -4.35
CA GLU A 57 7.57 11.57 -4.34
C GLU A 57 7.47 12.23 -2.97
N LYS A 58 8.26 11.76 -2.03
CA LYS A 58 8.36 12.34 -0.68
C LYS A 58 7.00 12.42 0.01
N LEU A 59 6.23 11.34 -0.10
CA LEU A 59 4.91 11.29 0.50
C LEU A 59 4.95 11.06 2.01
N ASN A 60 6.08 10.62 2.53
CA ASN A 60 6.21 10.33 3.97
C ASN A 60 7.19 11.28 4.65
#